data_a6d3fedab9267de5aa65b581af5d98e0
#
_entry.id   a6d3fedab9267de5aa65b581af5d98e0
#
_cell.length_a   1.000
_cell.length_b   1.000
_cell.length_c   1.000
_cell.angle_alpha   90.00
_cell.angle_beta   90.00
_cell.angle_gamma   90.00
#
_symmetry.space_group_name_H-M   'P 1'
#
loop_
_entity.id
_entity.type
_entity.pdbx_description
1 polymer ?
#
loop_
_entity_poly.entity_id
_entity_poly.type
_entity_poly.pdbx_seq_one_letter_code
_entity_poly.pdbx_strand_id
1 'polypeptide(L)'
;VALVVLIGAIIRDYFNAGHAGANGFRVRWQWPVASALVVILAVWAKPPTIALEASHMISDNDVQIIVATHCTGCHAAQPTTPGFSGPPKGVILETLTDVEKYKQQVYAQSVASHAMPPGNMTQMTLEERKILGAWLENN
;
A
#
# COMPACT_ATOMS: atom_id res chain seq x y z
N VAL A 1 -9.37 -13.64 -5.32
CA VAL A 1 -10.75 -13.79 -4.83
C VAL A 1 -11.05 -15.25 -4.46
N ALA A 2 -10.79 -16.23 -5.33
CA ALA A 2 -11.11 -17.65 -5.07
C ALA A 2 -10.47 -18.20 -3.77
N LEU A 3 -9.22 -17.85 -3.48
CA LEU A 3 -8.52 -18.29 -2.28
C LEU A 3 -9.17 -17.79 -0.98
N VAL A 4 -9.62 -16.55 -0.97
CA VAL A 4 -10.32 -15.96 0.19
C VAL A 4 -11.65 -16.67 0.44
N VAL A 5 -12.37 -17.02 -0.61
CA VAL A 5 -13.64 -17.79 -0.54
C VAL A 5 -13.37 -19.18 0.02
N LEU A 6 -12.31 -19.86 -0.42
CA LEU A 6 -11.92 -21.18 0.09
C LEU A 6 -11.56 -21.15 1.58
N ILE A 7 -10.77 -20.16 2.01
CA ILE A 7 -10.44 -19.96 3.44
C ILE A 7 -11.73 -19.75 4.24
N GLY A 8 -12.62 -18.90 3.78
CA GLY A 8 -13.92 -18.65 4.42
C GLY A 8 -14.80 -19.92 4.52
N ALA A 9 -14.83 -20.73 3.47
CA ALA A 9 -15.57 -21.99 3.44
C ALA A 9 -15.02 -23.00 4.46
N ILE A 10 -13.69 -23.14 4.56
CA ILE A 10 -13.03 -24.03 5.52
C ILE A 10 -13.30 -23.58 6.96
N ILE A 11 -13.22 -22.28 7.25
CA ILE A 11 -13.51 -21.72 8.56
C ILE A 11 -14.99 -21.97 8.93
N ARG A 12 -15.89 -21.71 7.99
CA ARG A 12 -17.34 -21.95 8.19
C ARG A 12 -17.63 -23.43 8.48
N ASP A 13 -17.01 -24.34 7.71
CA ASP A 13 -17.20 -25.79 7.90
C ASP A 13 -16.69 -26.24 9.28
N TYR A 14 -15.57 -25.66 9.74
CA TYR A 14 -15.05 -25.90 11.10
C TYR A 14 -16.06 -25.55 12.18
N PHE A 15 -16.66 -24.35 12.14
CA PHE A 15 -17.64 -23.93 13.14
C PHE A 15 -18.93 -24.75 13.06
N ASN A 16 -19.38 -25.12 11.87
CA ASN A 16 -20.56 -25.96 11.69
C ASN A 16 -20.35 -27.42 12.18
N ALA A 17 -19.16 -27.99 11.94
CA ALA A 17 -18.80 -29.33 12.40
C ALA A 17 -18.72 -29.41 13.93
N GLY A 18 -18.29 -28.35 14.59
CA GLY A 18 -18.29 -28.27 16.06
C GLY A 18 -19.68 -28.35 16.69
N HIS A 19 -20.68 -27.82 16.01
CA HIS A 19 -22.10 -27.89 16.45
C HIS A 19 -22.75 -29.26 16.14
N ALA A 20 -22.27 -30.00 15.15
CA ALA A 20 -22.81 -31.29 14.73
C ALA A 20 -22.22 -32.50 15.50
N GLY A 21 -21.40 -32.31 16.54
CA GLY A 21 -20.81 -33.38 17.32
C GLY A 21 -19.83 -34.29 16.55
N ALA A 22 -19.30 -33.80 15.41
CA ALA A 22 -18.34 -34.54 14.60
C ALA A 22 -17.00 -34.67 15.30
N ASN A 23 -16.55 -35.91 15.51
CA ASN A 23 -15.37 -36.29 16.26
C ASN A 23 -14.09 -35.52 15.88
N GLY A 24 -13.31 -35.12 16.88
CA GLY A 24 -12.20 -34.18 16.89
C GLY A 24 -11.04 -34.40 15.91
N PHE A 25 -10.98 -35.49 15.14
CA PHE A 25 -9.90 -35.71 14.15
C PHE A 25 -10.10 -34.87 12.87
N ARG A 26 -11.32 -34.72 12.41
CA ARG A 26 -11.63 -33.86 11.21
C ARG A 26 -11.37 -32.39 11.50
N VAL A 27 -11.70 -31.94 12.71
CA VAL A 27 -11.48 -30.57 13.19
C VAL A 27 -9.99 -30.21 13.26
N ARG A 28 -9.10 -31.17 13.60
CA ARG A 28 -7.67 -30.93 13.71
C ARG A 28 -6.96 -30.72 12.38
N TRP A 29 -7.46 -31.29 11.29
CA TRP A 29 -6.82 -31.19 9.98
C TRP A 29 -7.13 -29.87 9.25
N GLN A 30 -8.23 -29.26 9.57
CA GLN A 30 -8.65 -27.98 8.96
C GLN A 30 -7.73 -26.81 9.35
N TRP A 31 -7.20 -26.78 10.55
CA TRP A 31 -6.28 -25.73 11.02
C TRP A 31 -4.97 -25.66 10.20
N PRO A 32 -4.21 -26.74 10.03
CA PRO A 32 -2.99 -26.69 9.24
C PRO A 32 -3.26 -26.33 7.77
N VAL A 33 -4.39 -26.76 7.21
CA VAL A 33 -4.77 -26.38 5.85
C VAL A 33 -5.11 -24.90 5.75
N ALA A 34 -5.89 -24.37 6.66
CA ALA A 34 -6.23 -22.95 6.70
C ALA A 34 -4.97 -22.09 6.92
N SER A 35 -4.08 -22.49 7.81
CA SER A 35 -2.81 -21.80 8.04
C SER A 35 -1.90 -21.83 6.81
N ALA A 36 -1.79 -22.95 6.12
CA ALA A 36 -1.01 -23.06 4.88
C ALA A 36 -1.56 -22.12 3.79
N LEU A 37 -2.89 -22.06 3.62
CA LEU A 37 -3.53 -21.18 2.65
C LEU A 37 -3.32 -19.69 2.99
N VAL A 38 -3.34 -19.32 4.27
CA VAL A 38 -3.04 -17.94 4.72
C VAL A 38 -1.58 -17.59 4.43
N VAL A 39 -0.65 -18.50 4.69
CA VAL A 39 0.78 -18.28 4.38
C VAL A 39 1.00 -18.13 2.86
N ILE A 40 0.37 -18.98 2.05
CA ILE A 40 0.43 -18.88 0.59
C ILE A 40 -0.12 -17.53 0.13
N LEU A 41 -1.27 -17.10 0.68
CA LEU A 41 -1.85 -15.81 0.36
C LEU A 41 -0.93 -14.65 0.75
N ALA A 42 -0.32 -14.71 1.93
CA ALA A 42 0.61 -13.69 2.41
C ALA A 42 1.89 -13.60 1.55
N VAL A 43 2.41 -14.74 1.10
CA VAL A 43 3.56 -14.80 0.19
C VAL A 43 3.17 -14.24 -1.20
N TRP A 44 1.99 -14.58 -1.68
CA TRP A 44 1.52 -14.13 -2.99
C TRP A 44 1.11 -12.66 -3.01
N ALA A 45 0.64 -12.14 -1.87
CA ALA A 45 0.25 -10.74 -1.70
C ALA A 45 1.42 -9.79 -1.37
N LYS A 46 2.65 -10.30 -1.28
CA LYS A 46 3.82 -9.42 -1.11
C LYS A 46 3.90 -8.46 -2.29
N PRO A 47 3.95 -7.15 -2.05
CA PRO A 47 4.21 -6.19 -3.12
C PRO A 47 5.56 -6.51 -3.76
N PRO A 48 5.72 -6.34 -5.08
CA PRO A 48 7.02 -6.50 -5.71
C PRO A 48 8.00 -5.54 -5.04
N THR A 49 9.10 -6.06 -4.51
CA THR A 49 10.23 -5.23 -4.11
C THR A 49 10.80 -4.61 -5.38
N ILE A 50 10.60 -3.31 -5.53
CA ILE A 50 11.15 -2.57 -6.65
C ILE A 50 12.62 -2.37 -6.34
N ALA A 51 13.46 -3.33 -6.77
CA ALA A 51 14.91 -3.14 -6.76
C ALA A 51 15.23 -2.03 -7.77
N LEU A 52 15.54 -0.84 -7.28
CA LEU A 52 16.27 0.13 -8.08
C LEU A 52 17.66 -0.45 -8.34
N GLU A 53 18.00 -0.60 -9.62
CA GLU A 53 19.40 -0.76 -9.97
C GLU A 53 20.13 0.48 -9.45
N ALA A 54 20.96 0.27 -8.44
CA ALA A 54 21.63 1.29 -7.67
C ALA A 54 22.72 1.96 -8.52
N SER A 55 22.40 3.02 -9.25
CA SER A 55 23.43 3.91 -9.79
C SER A 55 23.01 5.36 -10.00
N HIS A 56 21.83 5.77 -9.55
CA HIS A 56 21.53 7.20 -9.43
C HIS A 56 21.47 7.57 -7.94
N MET A 57 22.34 8.43 -7.48
CA MET A 57 22.14 9.10 -6.19
C MET A 57 20.88 9.92 -6.33
N ILE A 58 19.81 9.46 -5.71
CA ILE A 58 18.52 10.15 -5.74
C ILE A 58 18.72 11.49 -5.07
N SER A 59 18.54 12.55 -5.84
CA SER A 59 18.69 13.90 -5.34
C SER A 59 17.41 14.35 -4.65
N ASP A 60 17.53 15.06 -3.53
CA ASP A 60 16.41 15.74 -2.87
C ASP A 60 15.66 16.66 -3.84
N ASN A 61 16.36 17.26 -4.79
CA ASN A 61 15.77 18.10 -5.82
C ASN A 61 14.82 17.33 -6.75
N ASP A 62 15.16 16.10 -7.13
CA ASP A 62 14.30 15.27 -7.98
C ASP A 62 13.00 14.91 -7.24
N VAL A 63 13.11 14.57 -5.97
CA VAL A 63 11.95 14.27 -5.12
C VAL A 63 11.12 15.54 -4.89
N GLN A 64 11.73 16.69 -4.66
CA GLN A 64 11.00 17.96 -4.52
C GLN A 64 10.21 18.29 -5.79
N ILE A 65 10.75 18.05 -6.98
CA ILE A 65 10.05 18.24 -8.26
C ILE A 65 8.85 17.27 -8.36
N ILE A 66 9.04 16.00 -8.03
CA ILE A 66 7.97 15.00 -8.02
C ILE A 66 6.84 15.43 -7.08
N VAL A 67 7.18 15.83 -5.86
CA VAL A 67 6.22 16.28 -4.85
C VAL A 67 5.49 17.53 -5.31
N ALA A 68 6.21 18.52 -5.84
CA ALA A 68 5.62 19.75 -6.37
C ALA A 68 4.63 19.48 -7.52
N THR A 69 4.95 18.53 -8.38
CA THR A 69 4.14 18.22 -9.57
C THR A 69 2.91 17.38 -9.22
N HIS A 70 3.06 16.41 -8.31
CA HIS A 70 2.04 15.38 -8.12
C HIS A 70 1.28 15.46 -6.79
N CYS A 71 1.79 16.18 -5.79
CA CYS A 71 1.22 16.20 -4.45
C CYS A 71 0.67 17.58 -4.04
N THR A 72 1.43 18.65 -4.24
CA THR A 72 1.11 19.99 -3.72
C THR A 72 -0.18 20.57 -4.26
N GLY A 73 -0.57 20.21 -5.48
CA GLY A 73 -1.85 20.69 -6.04
C GLY A 73 -3.05 20.45 -5.13
N CYS A 74 -3.05 19.31 -4.40
CA CYS A 74 -4.09 18.96 -3.44
C CYS A 74 -3.60 19.06 -1.98
N HIS A 75 -2.32 18.82 -1.72
CA HIS A 75 -1.72 18.69 -0.40
C HIS A 75 -0.87 19.89 0.00
N ALA A 76 -1.17 21.09 -0.50
CA ALA A 76 -0.63 22.34 0.00
C ALA A 76 -1.50 22.89 1.12
N ALA A 77 -0.96 23.81 1.93
CA ALA A 77 -1.74 24.58 2.91
C ALA A 77 -2.91 25.33 2.26
N GLN A 78 -2.70 25.78 1.00
CA GLN A 78 -3.71 26.35 0.14
C GLN A 78 -3.73 25.59 -1.20
N PRO A 79 -4.56 24.51 -1.31
CA PRO A 79 -4.63 23.72 -2.53
C PRO A 79 -5.04 24.55 -3.74
N THR A 80 -4.43 24.26 -4.89
CA THR A 80 -4.75 24.91 -6.17
C THR A 80 -5.68 24.06 -7.03
N THR A 81 -5.84 22.77 -6.71
CA THR A 81 -6.74 21.88 -7.44
C THR A 81 -8.20 22.22 -7.15
N PRO A 82 -9.05 22.44 -8.17
CA PRO A 82 -10.47 22.74 -7.98
C PRO A 82 -11.19 21.67 -7.14
N GLY A 83 -12.06 22.12 -6.24
CA GLY A 83 -12.82 21.24 -5.35
C GLY A 83 -12.19 20.99 -3.99
N PHE A 84 -10.97 21.46 -3.73
CA PHE A 84 -10.31 21.39 -2.43
C PHE A 84 -10.25 22.78 -1.79
N SER A 85 -10.90 22.94 -0.64
CA SER A 85 -10.83 24.17 0.18
C SER A 85 -9.71 24.15 1.23
N GLY A 86 -9.02 23.02 1.34
CA GLY A 86 -7.90 22.77 2.25
C GLY A 86 -7.29 21.39 1.98
N PRO A 87 -6.11 21.11 2.59
CA PRO A 87 -5.43 19.84 2.36
C PRO A 87 -6.28 18.66 2.87
N PRO A 88 -6.48 17.62 2.03
CA PRO A 88 -7.25 16.44 2.41
C PRO A 88 -6.70 15.83 3.71
N LYS A 89 -7.59 15.57 4.68
CA LYS A 89 -7.24 15.06 6.02
C LYS A 89 -6.19 15.87 6.78
N GLY A 90 -5.98 17.13 6.41
CA GLY A 90 -4.96 17.99 7.01
C GLY A 90 -3.51 17.60 6.68
N VAL A 91 -3.31 16.75 5.66
CA VAL A 91 -1.97 16.34 5.24
C VAL A 91 -1.41 17.38 4.28
N ILE A 92 -0.35 18.05 4.69
CA ILE A 92 0.41 19.02 3.90
C ILE A 92 1.68 18.32 3.42
N LEU A 93 2.04 18.50 2.13
CA LEU A 93 3.22 17.93 1.47
C LEU A 93 3.84 19.01 0.57
N GLU A 94 4.35 20.09 1.16
CA GLU A 94 4.97 21.20 0.44
C GLU A 94 6.49 21.11 0.47
N THR A 95 7.05 20.49 1.51
CA THR A 95 8.48 20.35 1.73
C THR A 95 8.87 18.88 1.90
N LEU A 96 10.16 18.56 1.71
CA LEU A 96 10.65 17.20 1.97
C LEU A 96 10.48 16.79 3.43
N THR A 97 10.61 17.72 4.37
CA THR A 97 10.33 17.48 5.79
C THR A 97 8.86 17.07 6.03
N ASP A 98 7.92 17.66 5.28
CA ASP A 98 6.53 17.24 5.35
C ASP A 98 6.35 15.83 4.79
N VAL A 99 7.05 15.49 3.71
CA VAL A 99 7.03 14.16 3.11
C VAL A 99 7.60 13.12 4.09
N GLU A 100 8.71 13.41 4.75
CA GLU A 100 9.30 12.56 5.80
C GLU A 100 8.34 12.33 6.96
N LYS A 101 7.67 13.37 7.43
CA LYS A 101 6.67 13.27 8.50
C LYS A 101 5.55 12.28 8.16
N TYR A 102 5.16 12.19 6.90
CA TYR A 102 4.11 11.29 6.41
C TYR A 102 4.67 10.14 5.56
N LYS A 103 5.96 9.78 5.69
CA LYS A 103 6.64 8.85 4.78
C LYS A 103 5.93 7.51 4.59
N GLN A 104 5.41 6.91 5.66
CA GLN A 104 4.70 5.63 5.57
C GLN A 104 3.41 5.74 4.75
N GLN A 105 2.65 6.82 4.94
CA GLN A 105 1.42 7.07 4.20
C GLN A 105 1.71 7.42 2.74
N VAL A 106 2.73 8.24 2.49
CA VAL A 106 3.16 8.59 1.14
C VAL A 106 3.62 7.33 0.39
N TYR A 107 4.45 6.50 1.02
CA TYR A 107 4.87 5.23 0.44
C TYR A 107 3.68 4.32 0.13
N ALA A 108 2.81 4.07 1.12
CA ALA A 108 1.66 3.19 0.96
C ALA A 108 0.70 3.66 -0.14
N GLN A 109 0.45 4.96 -0.25
CA GLN A 109 -0.54 5.50 -1.17
C GLN A 109 0.02 5.79 -2.57
N SER A 110 1.27 6.25 -2.69
CA SER A 110 1.84 6.68 -3.96
C SER A 110 2.74 5.62 -4.60
N VAL A 111 3.45 4.83 -3.79
CA VAL A 111 4.42 3.84 -4.29
C VAL A 111 3.82 2.44 -4.32
N ALA A 112 3.29 1.95 -3.19
CA ALA A 112 2.85 0.57 -3.09
C ALA A 112 1.47 0.32 -3.73
N SER A 113 0.47 1.18 -3.49
CA SER A 113 -0.90 0.98 -3.98
C SER A 113 -1.24 1.77 -5.24
N HIS A 114 -0.46 2.79 -5.58
CA HIS A 114 -0.73 3.75 -6.65
C HIS A 114 -2.10 4.47 -6.51
N ALA A 115 -2.65 4.52 -5.30
CA ALA A 115 -3.91 5.20 -5.03
C ALA A 115 -3.78 6.73 -5.15
N MET A 116 -2.57 7.27 -4.94
CA MET A 116 -2.25 8.68 -5.14
C MET A 116 -1.24 8.85 -6.28
N PRO A 117 -1.38 9.89 -7.08
CA PRO A 117 -2.53 10.81 -7.20
C PRO A 117 -3.82 10.09 -7.60
N PRO A 118 -5.01 10.56 -7.17
CA PRO A 118 -6.28 9.89 -7.47
C PRO A 118 -6.49 9.69 -8.97
N GLY A 119 -6.73 8.43 -9.40
CA GLY A 119 -6.87 8.11 -10.82
C GLY A 119 -5.65 8.47 -11.68
N ASN A 120 -4.50 8.70 -11.04
CA ASN A 120 -3.27 9.18 -11.67
C ASN A 120 -3.46 10.47 -12.50
N MET A 121 -4.27 11.39 -11.98
CA MET A 121 -4.69 12.61 -12.69
C MET A 121 -3.53 13.55 -13.07
N THR A 122 -2.41 13.47 -12.36
CA THR A 122 -1.18 14.23 -12.66
C THR A 122 -0.19 13.44 -13.51
N GLN A 123 -0.56 12.23 -13.96
CA GLN A 123 0.25 11.36 -14.83
C GLN A 123 1.60 10.97 -14.21
N MET A 124 1.65 10.75 -12.90
CA MET A 124 2.84 10.26 -12.22
C MET A 124 3.31 8.93 -12.80
N THR A 125 4.55 8.89 -13.27
CA THR A 125 5.15 7.73 -13.94
C THR A 125 5.61 6.66 -12.95
N LEU A 126 5.83 5.44 -13.44
CA LEU A 126 6.41 4.37 -12.63
C LEU A 126 7.83 4.69 -12.17
N GLU A 127 8.59 5.45 -12.98
CA GLU A 127 9.95 5.85 -12.61
C GLU A 127 9.95 6.86 -11.47
N GLU A 128 9.10 7.88 -11.54
CA GLU A 128 8.93 8.84 -10.44
C GLU A 128 8.48 8.17 -9.14
N ARG A 129 7.61 7.14 -9.22
CA ARG A 129 7.21 6.35 -8.05
C ARG A 129 8.39 5.56 -7.47
N LYS A 130 9.28 5.03 -8.32
CA LYS A 130 10.50 4.35 -7.88
C LYS A 130 11.47 5.33 -7.19
N ILE A 131 11.70 6.49 -7.81
CA ILE A 131 12.56 7.55 -7.24
C ILE A 131 12.03 7.96 -5.87
N LEU A 132 10.73 8.28 -5.78
CA LEU A 132 10.09 8.64 -4.51
C LEU A 132 10.20 7.51 -3.48
N GLY A 133 9.93 6.27 -3.90
CA GLY A 133 10.00 5.09 -3.02
C GLY A 133 11.38 4.88 -2.44
N ALA A 134 12.40 4.89 -3.27
CA ALA A 134 13.78 4.70 -2.82
C ALA A 134 14.29 5.85 -1.93
N TRP A 135 13.86 7.09 -2.19
CA TRP A 135 14.16 8.20 -1.30
C TRP A 135 13.51 8.03 0.07
N LEU A 136 12.23 7.62 0.11
CA LEU A 136 11.51 7.35 1.35
C LEU A 136 12.10 6.18 2.16
N GLU A 137 12.72 5.20 1.52
CA GLU A 137 13.37 4.08 2.20
C GLU A 137 14.70 4.47 2.85
N ASN A 138 15.40 5.47 2.28
CA ASN A 138 16.73 5.88 2.71
C ASN A 138 16.74 7.03 3.74
N ASN A 139 15.64 7.74 3.91
CA ASN A 139 15.44 8.80 4.89
C ASN A 139 14.41 8.38 5.94
#